data_fb0913131d91b350e3743fee45439ca1
#
_entry.id   fb0913131d91b350e3743fee45439ca1
#
_cell.length_a   1.000
_cell.length_b   1.000
_cell.length_c   1.000
_cell.angle_alpha   90.00
_cell.angle_beta   90.00
_cell.angle_gamma   90.00
#
_symmetry.space_group_name_H-M   'P 1'
#
loop_
_entity.id
_entity.type
_entity.pdbx_description
1 polymer ?
#
loop_
_entity_poly.entity_id
_entity_poly.type
_entity_poly.pdbx_seq_one_letter_code
_entity_poly.pdbx_strand_id
1 'polypeptide(L)'
;LGDVYKRQAAYLLNDFYALLDEKQVYFFPGSYKRSIVYGTEDAQGVVQRTAALSALRREMAAGEYRIICTYPEALAERVTDPDSMRRETVRVKVGDRLAIGELEELLADSGFTKVDFVYEPGQYSLRGGIFDVFSFSESKPYRLDFFGEEVDSIRRFEISSQLSADRLNEVEIVPNLNGFAGDRISLPAFAGEATYWFFDPDYVLRRVNDLRRKVLGEMEEPAEIDTHLVSRKVLLQDMAGMRLFELRDSLKERPADATVAFRMAPQPKFNKNFELLADDIISNGQRGYKTYILSENRAQLERLENIFYQSGRKEAQINPLPITLHEGFVDHDLKLCFYTDHQIFDRYQRYRINGEIKRDEQMTVAELNQLRMGDYVVHIDHGVGRFGGLVKINENGKVHEAIKLIYKDNDVLFVHVHALHRISRYKSGEGEAPKIYKLGSGAWQKLKTATKKAVKDISRELIALYAKRKASKGFAFSPDTYLQQELEASFMWEDTPDQQTATQAVKRDMESNQPMDRLICGDVGFGKTEVAIRAAFKAATDGKQVAVLVPTTILALQHYRSFVHRLRDFPVKVEYLNRTKSSKETSRILSELAEGRIDILI
;
A
#
# COMPACT_ATOMS: atom_id res chain seq x y z
N LEU A 1 -6.43 -14.67 -13.89
CA LEU A 1 -5.86 -15.97 -13.51
C LEU A 1 -4.40 -15.89 -13.03
N GLY A 2 -3.59 -14.88 -13.46
CA GLY A 2 -2.21 -14.70 -12.99
C GLY A 2 -2.06 -14.26 -11.53
N ASP A 3 -3.09 -13.66 -10.94
CA ASP A 3 -3.02 -13.12 -9.57
C ASP A 3 -3.19 -14.14 -8.45
N VAL A 4 -3.64 -15.36 -8.73
CA VAL A 4 -3.95 -16.36 -7.68
C VAL A 4 -2.69 -16.79 -6.96
N TYR A 5 -1.63 -17.14 -7.67
CA TYR A 5 -0.37 -17.62 -7.07
C TYR A 5 0.42 -16.50 -6.39
N LYS A 6 0.38 -15.29 -6.96
CA LYS A 6 0.93 -14.12 -6.29
C LYS A 6 0.23 -13.88 -4.95
N ARG A 7 -1.10 -14.05 -4.89
CA ARG A 7 -1.87 -13.95 -3.64
C ARG A 7 -1.53 -15.04 -2.66
N GLN A 8 -1.43 -16.29 -3.10
CA GLN A 8 -1.02 -17.40 -2.23
C GLN A 8 0.37 -17.17 -1.63
N ALA A 9 1.35 -16.76 -2.44
CA ALA A 9 2.67 -16.42 -1.95
C ALA A 9 2.65 -15.23 -0.97
N ALA A 10 1.77 -14.24 -1.19
CA ALA A 10 1.60 -13.11 -0.29
C ALA A 10 0.91 -13.49 1.03
N TYR A 11 -0.05 -14.42 1.03
CA TYR A 11 -0.63 -14.96 2.26
C TYR A 11 0.39 -15.76 3.06
N LEU A 12 1.17 -16.63 2.41
CA LEU A 12 2.24 -17.36 3.06
C LEU A 12 3.30 -16.43 3.66
N LEU A 13 3.65 -15.36 2.96
CA LEU A 13 4.54 -14.32 3.48
C LEU A 13 3.99 -13.71 4.77
N ASN A 14 2.69 -13.39 4.82
CA ASN A 14 2.06 -12.81 6.01
C ASN A 14 2.01 -13.81 7.17
N ASP A 15 1.77 -15.08 6.89
CA ASP A 15 1.82 -16.13 7.90
C ASP A 15 3.23 -16.24 8.51
N PHE A 16 4.27 -16.14 7.68
CA PHE A 16 5.65 -16.09 8.17
C PHE A 16 5.95 -14.83 8.97
N TYR A 17 5.43 -13.65 8.58
CA TYR A 17 5.56 -12.43 9.38
C TYR A 17 4.87 -12.55 10.76
N ALA A 18 3.77 -13.27 10.85
CA ALA A 18 3.08 -13.51 12.12
C ALA A 18 3.83 -14.48 13.05
N LEU A 19 4.64 -15.38 12.50
CA LEU A 19 5.30 -16.46 13.23
C LEU A 19 6.79 -16.24 13.46
N LEU A 20 7.46 -15.42 12.64
CA LEU A 20 8.90 -15.29 12.56
C LEU A 20 9.33 -13.81 12.57
N ASP A 21 10.63 -13.55 12.66
CA ASP A 21 11.16 -12.19 12.53
C ASP A 21 11.00 -11.70 11.08
N GLU A 22 10.23 -10.63 10.88
CA GLU A 22 9.98 -10.01 9.58
C GLU A 22 11.27 -9.65 8.81
N LYS A 23 12.36 -9.38 9.53
CA LYS A 23 13.67 -9.05 8.94
C LYS A 23 14.34 -10.21 8.20
N GLN A 24 13.85 -11.43 8.41
CA GLN A 24 14.41 -12.65 7.81
C GLN A 24 13.51 -13.23 6.71
N VAL A 25 12.36 -12.59 6.44
CA VAL A 25 11.37 -13.06 5.47
C VAL A 25 11.22 -12.03 4.36
N TYR A 26 11.38 -12.47 3.11
CA TYR A 26 11.39 -11.60 1.94
C TYR A 26 10.38 -12.07 0.90
N PHE A 27 9.76 -11.11 0.23
CA PHE A 27 8.95 -11.38 -0.96
C PHE A 27 9.77 -11.15 -2.22
N PHE A 28 9.72 -12.10 -3.14
CA PHE A 28 10.40 -12.01 -4.42
C PHE A 28 9.36 -12.03 -5.56
N PRO A 29 8.82 -10.87 -5.96
CA PRO A 29 7.82 -10.74 -7.02
C PRO A 29 8.45 -10.70 -8.41
N GLY A 30 7.62 -10.71 -9.46
CA GLY A 30 8.04 -10.39 -10.83
C GLY A 30 8.40 -8.91 -10.98
N SER A 31 9.30 -8.60 -11.90
CA SER A 31 9.79 -7.25 -12.17
C SER A 31 8.80 -6.39 -12.95
N TYR A 32 7.86 -6.99 -13.68
CA TYR A 32 6.98 -6.30 -14.61
C TYR A 32 5.52 -6.36 -14.17
N LYS A 33 4.76 -5.28 -14.43
CA LYS A 33 3.34 -5.18 -14.05
C LYS A 33 2.45 -6.19 -14.79
N ARG A 34 2.73 -6.46 -16.07
CA ARG A 34 1.93 -7.37 -16.91
C ARG A 34 2.76 -8.45 -17.58
N SER A 35 3.77 -8.06 -18.32
CA SER A 35 4.67 -8.95 -19.06
C SER A 35 5.95 -8.20 -19.39
N ILE A 36 7.03 -8.94 -19.51
CA ILE A 36 8.34 -8.42 -19.93
C ILE A 36 8.28 -7.76 -21.31
N VAL A 37 7.41 -8.25 -22.19
CA VAL A 37 7.22 -7.73 -23.57
C VAL A 37 6.78 -6.26 -23.58
N TYR A 38 6.03 -5.81 -22.56
CA TYR A 38 5.55 -4.43 -22.49
C TYR A 38 6.52 -3.47 -21.83
N GLY A 39 7.66 -3.96 -21.31
CA GLY A 39 8.73 -3.14 -20.72
C GLY A 39 8.34 -2.28 -19.51
N THR A 40 7.10 -2.38 -19.01
CA THR A 40 6.62 -1.56 -17.90
C THR A 40 6.98 -2.23 -16.58
N GLU A 41 8.04 -1.74 -15.95
CA GLU A 41 8.48 -2.23 -14.65
C GLU A 41 7.48 -1.89 -13.53
N ASP A 42 7.41 -2.80 -12.57
CA ASP A 42 6.75 -2.58 -11.29
C ASP A 42 7.79 -2.07 -10.28
N ALA A 43 7.84 -0.76 -10.06
CA ALA A 43 8.84 -0.14 -9.19
C ALA A 43 8.89 -0.77 -7.79
N GLN A 44 7.73 -1.14 -7.23
CA GLN A 44 7.66 -1.82 -5.94
C GLN A 44 8.20 -3.25 -6.04
N GLY A 45 7.86 -3.96 -7.11
CA GLY A 45 8.39 -5.29 -7.38
C GLY A 45 9.91 -5.29 -7.51
N VAL A 46 10.48 -4.31 -8.22
CA VAL A 46 11.93 -4.13 -8.37
C VAL A 46 12.62 -3.95 -7.01
N VAL A 47 12.07 -3.09 -6.14
CA VAL A 47 12.62 -2.88 -4.78
C VAL A 47 12.61 -4.16 -3.96
N GLN A 48 11.49 -4.88 -3.95
CA GLN A 48 11.37 -6.12 -3.18
C GLN A 48 12.31 -7.21 -3.70
N ARG A 49 12.45 -7.35 -5.02
CA ARG A 49 13.42 -8.27 -5.62
C ARG A 49 14.84 -7.91 -5.22
N THR A 50 15.22 -6.65 -5.37
CA THR A 50 16.57 -6.16 -5.03
C THR A 50 16.87 -6.36 -3.55
N ALA A 51 15.90 -6.11 -2.65
CA ALA A 51 16.04 -6.38 -1.22
C ALA A 51 16.27 -7.87 -0.92
N ALA A 52 15.51 -8.77 -1.57
CA ALA A 52 15.67 -10.20 -1.42
C ALA A 52 17.04 -10.69 -1.93
N LEU A 53 17.50 -10.20 -3.10
CA LEU A 53 18.84 -10.54 -3.64
C LEU A 53 19.96 -10.00 -2.74
N SER A 54 19.82 -8.77 -2.24
CA SER A 54 20.78 -8.19 -1.29
C SER A 54 20.85 -9.01 0.00
N ALA A 55 19.71 -9.48 0.50
CA ALA A 55 19.66 -10.34 1.66
C ALA A 55 20.35 -11.70 1.39
N LEU A 56 20.07 -12.33 0.25
CA LEU A 56 20.72 -13.62 -0.12
C LEU A 56 22.24 -13.52 -0.22
N ARG A 57 22.76 -12.36 -0.62
CA ARG A 57 24.20 -12.14 -0.77
C ARG A 57 24.94 -11.93 0.56
N ARG A 58 24.27 -11.41 1.59
CA ARG A 58 24.91 -11.16 2.89
C ARG A 58 25.30 -12.49 3.54
N GLU A 59 26.44 -12.50 4.22
CA GLU A 59 26.83 -13.65 5.04
C GLU A 59 25.80 -13.87 6.15
N MET A 60 25.50 -15.13 6.43
CA MET A 60 24.59 -15.51 7.52
C MET A 60 25.38 -15.78 8.80
N ALA A 61 24.96 -15.19 9.91
CA ALA A 61 25.48 -15.57 11.22
C ALA A 61 24.97 -16.97 11.61
N ALA A 62 25.66 -17.62 12.55
CA ALA A 62 25.22 -18.93 13.03
C ALA A 62 23.82 -18.86 13.65
N GLY A 63 22.90 -19.64 13.11
CA GLY A 63 21.49 -19.66 13.54
C GLY A 63 20.58 -18.68 12.82
N GLU A 64 21.10 -17.82 11.92
CA GLU A 64 20.25 -17.03 11.01
C GLU A 64 19.67 -17.92 9.92
N TYR A 65 18.48 -17.54 9.46
CA TYR A 65 17.81 -18.12 8.31
C TYR A 65 17.25 -17.00 7.43
N ARG A 66 16.96 -17.32 6.18
CA ARG A 66 16.28 -16.41 5.26
C ARG A 66 15.21 -17.17 4.52
N ILE A 67 14.02 -16.61 4.50
CA ILE A 67 12.87 -17.18 3.80
C ILE A 67 12.51 -16.27 2.65
N ILE A 68 12.49 -16.85 1.44
CA ILE A 68 12.11 -16.15 0.22
C ILE A 68 10.78 -16.73 -0.26
N CYS A 69 9.71 -15.95 -0.17
CA CYS A 69 8.41 -16.30 -0.72
C CYS A 69 8.32 -15.81 -2.17
N THR A 70 8.03 -16.71 -3.10
CA THR A 70 7.93 -16.40 -4.53
C THR A 70 6.85 -17.22 -5.21
N TYR A 71 6.62 -16.96 -6.49
CA TYR A 71 5.62 -17.64 -7.32
C TYR A 71 6.17 -17.91 -8.73
N PRO A 72 5.54 -18.80 -9.53
CA PRO A 72 6.12 -19.29 -10.77
C PRO A 72 6.55 -18.22 -11.77
N GLU A 73 5.77 -17.15 -11.92
CA GLU A 73 6.07 -16.05 -12.86
C GLU A 73 7.34 -15.29 -12.45
N ALA A 74 7.50 -15.04 -11.15
CA ALA A 74 8.69 -14.38 -10.61
C ALA A 74 9.93 -15.28 -10.68
N LEU A 75 9.76 -16.57 -10.40
CA LEU A 75 10.82 -17.59 -10.50
C LEU A 75 11.32 -17.78 -11.94
N ALA A 76 10.44 -17.54 -12.92
CA ALA A 76 10.81 -17.64 -14.33
C ALA A 76 11.76 -16.53 -14.79
N GLU A 77 11.77 -15.38 -14.13
CA GLU A 77 12.64 -14.26 -14.49
C GLU A 77 14.08 -14.49 -14.00
N ARG A 78 15.05 -14.22 -14.88
CA ARG A 78 16.46 -14.23 -14.51
C ARG A 78 16.84 -13.02 -13.67
N VAL A 79 17.87 -13.17 -12.86
CA VAL A 79 18.46 -12.15 -12.00
C VAL A 79 19.91 -11.87 -12.40
N THR A 80 20.40 -10.68 -12.11
CA THR A 80 21.83 -10.34 -12.26
C THR A 80 22.67 -11.25 -11.37
N ASP A 81 23.80 -11.72 -11.86
CA ASP A 81 24.68 -12.59 -11.09
C ASP A 81 25.28 -11.87 -9.86
N PRO A 82 25.72 -12.62 -8.80
CA PRO A 82 26.20 -12.03 -7.55
C PRO A 82 27.44 -11.13 -7.71
N ASP A 83 28.33 -11.44 -8.66
CA ASP A 83 29.57 -10.69 -8.85
C ASP A 83 29.29 -9.38 -9.58
N SER A 84 28.40 -9.38 -10.58
CA SER A 84 27.91 -8.16 -11.22
C SER A 84 27.16 -7.27 -10.20
N MET A 85 26.28 -7.85 -9.40
CA MET A 85 25.62 -7.11 -8.34
C MET A 85 26.61 -6.47 -7.35
N ARG A 86 27.69 -7.18 -7.02
CA ARG A 86 28.75 -6.66 -6.13
C ARG A 86 29.48 -5.47 -6.73
N ARG A 87 29.80 -5.52 -8.02
CA ARG A 87 30.49 -4.43 -8.73
C ARG A 87 29.64 -3.16 -8.79
N GLU A 88 28.35 -3.32 -9.01
CA GLU A 88 27.41 -2.20 -9.14
C GLU A 88 26.92 -1.63 -7.79
N THR A 89 27.20 -2.30 -6.68
CA THR A 89 26.79 -1.85 -5.34
C THR A 89 27.84 -0.92 -4.75
N VAL A 90 27.44 0.30 -4.43
CA VAL A 90 28.29 1.28 -3.75
C VAL A 90 28.18 1.08 -2.24
N ARG A 91 29.30 0.84 -1.57
CA ARG A 91 29.37 0.75 -0.09
C ARG A 91 29.95 2.03 0.47
N VAL A 92 29.33 2.56 1.51
CA VAL A 92 29.77 3.76 2.19
C VAL A 92 29.73 3.53 3.70
N LYS A 93 30.82 3.86 4.39
CA LYS A 93 30.96 3.78 5.86
C LYS A 93 31.22 5.15 6.45
N VAL A 94 30.84 5.31 7.70
CA VAL A 94 31.23 6.48 8.50
C VAL A 94 32.75 6.51 8.62
N GLY A 95 33.35 7.67 8.31
CA GLY A 95 34.80 7.86 8.28
C GLY A 95 35.45 7.61 6.91
N ASP A 96 34.70 7.10 5.91
CA ASP A 96 35.23 6.96 4.57
C ASP A 96 35.54 8.34 3.97
N ARG A 97 36.64 8.40 3.21
CA ARG A 97 36.99 9.59 2.39
C ARG A 97 36.54 9.34 0.96
N LEU A 98 35.53 10.05 0.56
CA LEU A 98 34.91 9.92 -0.75
C LEU A 98 34.56 11.31 -1.29
N ALA A 99 35.12 11.66 -2.44
CA ALA A 99 34.76 12.92 -3.09
C ALA A 99 33.27 12.86 -3.51
N ILE A 100 32.50 13.87 -3.08
CA ILE A 100 31.06 13.93 -3.38
C ILE A 100 30.80 13.86 -4.90
N GLY A 101 31.69 14.48 -5.72
CA GLY A 101 31.57 14.43 -7.18
C GLY A 101 31.75 13.02 -7.75
N GLU A 102 32.64 12.21 -7.20
CA GLU A 102 32.83 10.80 -7.61
C GLU A 102 31.60 9.96 -7.27
N LEU A 103 31.00 10.19 -6.09
CA LEU A 103 29.74 9.52 -5.72
C LEU A 103 28.59 9.92 -6.64
N GLU A 104 28.50 11.20 -7.05
CA GLU A 104 27.50 11.66 -8.02
C GLU A 104 27.66 10.96 -9.37
N GLU A 105 28.91 10.89 -9.90
CA GLU A 105 29.19 10.25 -11.18
C GLU A 105 28.84 8.74 -11.12
N LEU A 106 29.28 8.04 -10.08
CA LEU A 106 28.97 6.63 -9.88
C LEU A 106 27.46 6.35 -9.85
N LEU A 107 26.69 7.17 -9.15
CA LEU A 107 25.25 6.99 -9.07
C LEU A 107 24.54 7.37 -10.38
N ALA A 108 25.01 8.41 -11.07
CA ALA A 108 24.47 8.80 -12.38
C ALA A 108 24.71 7.68 -13.42
N ASP A 109 25.89 7.10 -13.45
CA ASP A 109 26.26 5.98 -14.33
C ASP A 109 25.44 4.71 -13.98
N SER A 110 25.12 4.53 -12.70
CA SER A 110 24.24 3.44 -12.21
C SER A 110 22.73 3.73 -12.40
N GLY A 111 22.37 4.79 -13.13
CA GLY A 111 20.99 5.11 -13.49
C GLY A 111 20.18 5.83 -12.41
N PHE A 112 20.82 6.36 -11.37
CA PHE A 112 20.13 7.21 -10.40
C PHE A 112 19.88 8.60 -10.98
N THR A 113 18.75 9.18 -10.61
CA THR A 113 18.32 10.50 -11.06
C THR A 113 18.54 11.57 -9.97
N LYS A 114 19.20 12.67 -10.32
CA LYS A 114 19.37 13.82 -9.41
C LYS A 114 18.06 14.59 -9.26
N VAL A 115 17.66 14.84 -8.02
CA VAL A 115 16.43 15.58 -7.66
C VAL A 115 16.71 16.58 -6.53
N ASP A 116 15.82 17.53 -6.28
CA ASP A 116 15.97 18.47 -5.16
C ASP A 116 15.73 17.78 -3.80
N PHE A 117 14.75 16.86 -3.76
CA PHE A 117 14.41 16.03 -2.61
C PHE A 117 14.15 14.60 -3.07
N VAL A 118 14.59 13.65 -2.28
CA VAL A 118 14.46 12.23 -2.58
C VAL A 118 13.10 11.69 -2.12
N TYR A 119 12.34 11.07 -3.03
CA TYR A 119 11.00 10.51 -2.77
C TYR A 119 10.85 9.05 -3.22
N GLU A 120 11.59 8.63 -4.25
CA GLU A 120 11.48 7.30 -4.86
C GLU A 120 12.85 6.63 -4.95
N PRO A 121 12.92 5.28 -4.93
CA PRO A 121 14.15 4.54 -5.20
C PRO A 121 14.79 4.95 -6.54
N GLY A 122 16.11 5.01 -6.57
CA GLY A 122 16.86 5.47 -7.73
C GLY A 122 16.99 6.99 -7.83
N GLN A 123 16.64 7.72 -6.77
CA GLN A 123 16.86 9.17 -6.70
C GLN A 123 17.99 9.51 -5.72
N TYR A 124 18.72 10.59 -6.02
CA TYR A 124 19.65 11.21 -5.09
C TYR A 124 19.54 12.73 -5.11
N SER A 125 19.96 13.37 -4.02
CA SER A 125 19.95 14.82 -3.86
C SER A 125 21.22 15.28 -3.13
N LEU A 126 21.82 16.37 -3.62
CA LEU A 126 22.96 17.02 -2.98
C LEU A 126 22.61 18.43 -2.56
N ARG A 127 22.73 18.72 -1.26
CA ARG A 127 22.43 20.04 -0.68
C ARG A 127 23.53 20.44 0.30
N GLY A 128 24.50 21.20 -0.19
CA GLY A 128 25.70 21.52 0.58
C GLY A 128 26.51 20.27 0.90
N GLY A 129 26.71 19.97 2.18
CA GLY A 129 27.40 18.74 2.64
C GLY A 129 26.47 17.56 2.92
N ILE A 130 25.18 17.65 2.57
CA ILE A 130 24.19 16.58 2.78
C ILE A 130 23.91 15.89 1.46
N PHE A 131 24.15 14.59 1.43
CA PHE A 131 23.87 13.71 0.29
C PHE A 131 22.76 12.73 0.65
N ASP A 132 21.57 12.93 0.09
CA ASP A 132 20.44 12.03 0.26
C ASP A 132 20.38 11.06 -0.92
N VAL A 133 20.16 9.75 -0.67
CA VAL A 133 20.06 8.73 -1.71
C VAL A 133 19.07 7.65 -1.34
N PHE A 134 18.27 7.18 -2.32
CA PHE A 134 17.31 6.12 -2.13
C PHE A 134 17.73 4.87 -2.92
N SER A 135 18.30 3.90 -2.22
CA SER A 135 18.69 2.59 -2.76
C SER A 135 17.47 1.76 -3.17
N PHE A 136 17.61 0.93 -4.21
CA PHE A 136 16.57 -0.03 -4.60
C PHE A 136 16.47 -1.24 -3.64
N SER A 137 17.38 -1.40 -2.70
CA SER A 137 17.35 -2.50 -1.72
C SER A 137 16.62 -2.15 -0.42
N GLU A 138 16.16 -0.93 -0.26
CA GLU A 138 15.63 -0.42 1.03
C GLU A 138 14.27 0.27 0.85
N SER A 139 13.51 0.30 1.95
CA SER A 139 12.21 0.98 1.99
C SER A 139 12.29 2.46 2.40
N LYS A 140 13.45 2.90 2.91
CA LYS A 140 13.71 4.27 3.36
C LYS A 140 15.02 4.77 2.78
N PRO A 141 15.08 6.07 2.40
CA PRO A 141 16.31 6.67 1.88
C PRO A 141 17.36 6.87 2.98
N TYR A 142 18.61 7.00 2.53
CA TYR A 142 19.76 7.32 3.34
C TYR A 142 20.13 8.79 3.22
N ARG A 143 20.61 9.36 4.31
CA ARG A 143 21.24 10.67 4.40
C ARG A 143 22.65 10.51 4.89
N LEU A 144 23.61 10.92 4.04
CA LEU A 144 25.04 10.97 4.35
C LEU A 144 25.41 12.42 4.58
N ASP A 145 25.93 12.73 5.75
CA ASP A 145 26.49 14.05 6.05
C ASP A 145 28.00 14.01 5.81
N PHE A 146 28.48 14.97 5.03
CA PHE A 146 29.90 15.09 4.70
C PHE A 146 30.52 16.29 5.43
N PHE A 147 31.68 16.08 6.01
CA PHE A 147 32.56 17.14 6.44
C PHE A 147 33.79 17.21 5.51
N GLY A 148 33.72 18.08 4.50
CA GLY A 148 34.66 18.07 3.37
C GLY A 148 34.45 16.84 2.50
N GLU A 149 35.44 15.95 2.44
CA GLU A 149 35.37 14.66 1.72
C GLU A 149 35.16 13.46 2.66
N GLU A 150 35.02 13.67 3.96
CA GLU A 150 34.84 12.63 4.93
C GLU A 150 33.34 12.44 5.27
N VAL A 151 32.88 11.21 5.32
CA VAL A 151 31.50 10.87 5.73
C VAL A 151 31.42 10.94 7.26
N ASP A 152 30.83 12.01 7.78
CA ASP A 152 30.69 12.26 9.23
C ASP A 152 29.59 11.40 9.86
N SER A 153 28.45 11.28 9.19
CA SER A 153 27.35 10.47 9.68
C SER A 153 26.47 9.91 8.57
N ILE A 154 25.86 8.74 8.84
CA ILE A 154 24.90 8.09 7.96
C ILE A 154 23.61 7.85 8.73
N ARG A 155 22.47 8.22 8.15
CA ARG A 155 21.15 8.09 8.77
C ARG A 155 20.10 7.64 7.77
N ARG A 156 19.09 6.87 8.22
CA ARG A 156 17.83 6.74 7.49
C ARG A 156 16.93 7.94 7.79
N PHE A 157 16.07 8.31 6.86
CA PHE A 157 15.07 9.35 7.10
C PHE A 157 13.71 9.00 6.51
N GLU A 158 12.67 9.64 7.06
CA GLU A 158 11.30 9.48 6.58
C GLU A 158 11.02 10.40 5.40
N ILE A 159 10.45 9.86 4.32
CA ILE A 159 10.17 10.62 3.10
C ILE A 159 9.19 11.77 3.36
N SER A 160 8.11 11.50 4.10
CA SER A 160 7.02 12.45 4.34
C SER A 160 7.41 13.64 5.22
N SER A 161 8.28 13.43 6.22
CA SER A 161 8.71 14.46 7.16
C SER A 161 10.11 15.00 6.87
N GLN A 162 10.90 14.29 6.06
CA GLN A 162 12.33 14.55 5.81
C GLN A 162 13.18 14.51 7.09
N LEU A 163 12.63 13.96 8.18
CA LEU A 163 13.32 13.84 9.47
C LEU A 163 14.12 12.55 9.54
N SER A 164 15.33 12.64 10.09
CA SER A 164 16.18 11.47 10.32
C SER A 164 15.57 10.55 11.38
N ALA A 165 15.65 9.24 11.13
CA ALA A 165 15.17 8.19 12.03
C ALA A 165 16.36 7.50 12.71
N ASP A 166 17.02 6.56 12.04
CA ASP A 166 18.03 5.71 12.62
C ASP A 166 19.44 6.12 12.17
N ARG A 167 20.44 5.98 13.05
CA ARG A 167 21.85 6.10 12.70
C ARG A 167 22.41 4.74 12.27
N LEU A 168 23.27 4.78 11.25
CA LEU A 168 23.92 3.62 10.67
C LEU A 168 25.42 3.85 10.60
N ASN A 169 26.23 2.78 10.69
CA ASN A 169 27.67 2.86 10.53
C ASN A 169 28.11 2.61 9.08
N GLU A 170 27.31 1.89 8.32
CA GLU A 170 27.59 1.48 6.94
C GLU A 170 26.28 1.34 6.17
N VAL A 171 26.30 1.64 4.87
CA VAL A 171 25.17 1.44 3.96
C VAL A 171 25.64 0.86 2.63
N GLU A 172 24.74 0.10 1.99
CA GLU A 172 24.89 -0.38 0.62
C GLU A 172 23.85 0.34 -0.25
N ILE A 173 24.33 1.04 -1.27
CA ILE A 173 23.48 1.69 -2.26
C ILE A 173 23.46 0.78 -3.49
N VAL A 174 22.33 0.13 -3.71
CA VAL A 174 22.12 -0.84 -4.79
C VAL A 174 21.26 -0.19 -5.87
N PRO A 175 21.69 -0.20 -7.14
CA PRO A 175 20.93 0.36 -8.24
C PRO A 175 19.79 -0.57 -8.70
N ASN A 176 19.03 -0.14 -9.73
CA ASN A 176 18.07 -1.01 -10.40
C ASN A 176 18.81 -2.08 -11.22
N LEU A 177 18.84 -3.29 -10.69
CA LEU A 177 19.58 -4.41 -11.31
C LEU A 177 18.94 -4.94 -12.60
N ASN A 178 17.71 -4.56 -12.95
CA ASN A 178 17.08 -5.02 -14.19
C ASN A 178 17.65 -4.39 -15.45
N GLY A 179 18.25 -3.22 -15.36
CA GLY A 179 18.79 -2.45 -16.49
C GLY A 179 20.22 -2.79 -16.90
N PHE A 180 20.94 -3.61 -16.11
CA PHE A 180 22.35 -3.87 -16.36
C PHE A 180 22.61 -4.96 -17.40
N ALA A 181 23.60 -4.72 -18.28
CA ALA A 181 24.06 -5.64 -19.32
C ALA A 181 25.10 -6.63 -18.77
N GLY A 182 24.77 -7.32 -17.67
CA GLY A 182 25.62 -8.36 -17.09
C GLY A 182 25.08 -9.77 -17.34
N ASP A 183 25.84 -10.77 -16.93
CA ASP A 183 25.37 -12.15 -16.94
C ASP A 183 24.14 -12.31 -16.06
N ARG A 184 23.14 -13.02 -16.57
CA ARG A 184 21.89 -13.27 -15.85
C ARG A 184 21.71 -14.76 -15.59
N ILE A 185 21.45 -15.08 -14.34
CA ILE A 185 21.28 -16.45 -13.86
C ILE A 185 19.88 -16.68 -13.30
N SER A 186 19.54 -17.91 -12.97
CA SER A 186 18.30 -18.23 -12.27
C SER A 186 18.38 -17.82 -10.79
N LEU A 187 17.22 -17.60 -10.15
CA LEU A 187 17.16 -17.36 -8.70
C LEU A 187 17.78 -18.54 -7.89
N PRO A 188 17.55 -19.83 -8.24
CA PRO A 188 18.25 -20.94 -7.59
C PRO A 188 19.77 -20.88 -7.71
N ALA A 189 20.31 -20.57 -8.87
CA ALA A 189 21.76 -20.42 -9.05
C ALA A 189 22.32 -19.24 -8.23
N PHE A 190 21.56 -18.14 -8.11
CA PHE A 190 21.94 -17.01 -7.27
C PHE A 190 21.93 -17.33 -5.77
N ALA A 191 20.93 -18.09 -5.32
CA ALA A 191 20.78 -18.46 -3.91
C ALA A 191 21.83 -19.47 -3.43
N GLY A 192 22.41 -20.25 -4.34
CA GLY A 192 23.39 -21.30 -3.99
C GLY A 192 22.74 -22.43 -3.17
N GLU A 193 23.37 -22.84 -2.08
CA GLU A 193 22.82 -23.86 -1.20
C GLU A 193 21.55 -23.37 -0.51
N ALA A 194 20.41 -23.93 -0.91
CA ALA A 194 19.10 -23.58 -0.37
C ALA A 194 18.20 -24.81 -0.20
N THR A 195 17.19 -24.69 0.64
CA THR A 195 16.12 -25.67 0.78
C THR A 195 14.88 -25.15 0.09
N TYR A 196 14.30 -25.93 -0.80
CA TYR A 196 13.15 -25.56 -1.61
C TYR A 196 11.88 -26.22 -1.08
N TRP A 197 10.81 -25.44 -0.97
CA TRP A 197 9.48 -25.91 -0.56
C TRP A 197 8.48 -25.64 -1.67
N PHE A 198 7.86 -26.67 -2.21
CA PHE A 198 6.88 -26.58 -3.28
C PHE A 198 5.53 -27.18 -2.87
N PHE A 199 4.45 -26.48 -3.17
CA PHE A 199 3.11 -27.06 -3.06
C PHE A 199 2.79 -28.00 -4.21
N ASP A 200 3.25 -27.71 -5.44
CA ASP A 200 3.17 -28.57 -6.64
C ASP A 200 4.31 -28.23 -7.59
N PRO A 201 5.45 -28.93 -7.51
CA PRO A 201 6.61 -28.67 -8.36
C PRO A 201 6.32 -28.88 -9.85
N ASP A 202 5.46 -29.86 -10.22
CA ASP A 202 5.11 -30.08 -11.62
C ASP A 202 4.32 -28.91 -12.18
N TYR A 203 3.42 -28.36 -11.39
CA TYR A 203 2.66 -27.17 -11.77
C TYR A 203 3.60 -25.98 -11.96
N VAL A 204 4.49 -25.71 -11.00
CA VAL A 204 5.47 -24.62 -11.08
C VAL A 204 6.29 -24.72 -12.37
N LEU A 205 6.86 -25.89 -12.64
CA LEU A 205 7.69 -26.13 -13.82
C LEU A 205 6.90 -26.02 -15.13
N ARG A 206 5.64 -26.50 -15.18
CA ARG A 206 4.76 -26.30 -16.34
C ARG A 206 4.47 -24.82 -16.55
N ARG A 207 4.15 -24.10 -15.48
CA ARG A 207 3.81 -22.68 -15.56
C ARG A 207 4.97 -21.82 -16.05
N VAL A 208 6.18 -22.06 -15.58
CA VAL A 208 7.40 -21.42 -16.08
C VAL A 208 7.55 -21.65 -17.60
N ASN A 209 7.35 -22.90 -18.05
CA ASN A 209 7.49 -23.23 -19.47
C ASN A 209 6.36 -22.59 -20.32
N ASP A 210 5.14 -22.52 -19.80
CA ASP A 210 4.00 -21.90 -20.49
C ASP A 210 4.18 -20.37 -20.60
N LEU A 211 4.69 -19.72 -19.53
CA LEU A 211 5.04 -18.32 -19.56
C LEU A 211 6.10 -18.03 -20.62
N ARG A 212 7.16 -18.86 -20.65
CA ARG A 212 8.23 -18.72 -21.63
C ARG A 212 7.70 -18.88 -23.06
N ARG A 213 6.83 -19.88 -23.33
CA ARG A 213 6.20 -20.06 -24.64
C ARG A 213 5.32 -18.87 -25.05
N LYS A 214 4.56 -18.32 -24.10
CA LYS A 214 3.73 -17.15 -24.32
C LYS A 214 4.57 -15.94 -24.69
N VAL A 215 5.61 -15.63 -23.92
CA VAL A 215 6.50 -14.50 -24.16
C VAL A 215 7.23 -14.66 -25.49
N LEU A 216 7.70 -15.86 -25.82
CA LEU A 216 8.34 -16.16 -27.10
C LEU A 216 7.44 -15.87 -28.32
N GLY A 217 6.12 -16.09 -28.18
CA GLY A 217 5.15 -15.77 -29.23
C GLY A 217 4.82 -14.29 -29.37
N GLU A 218 5.15 -13.48 -28.37
CA GLU A 218 4.87 -12.04 -28.31
C GLU A 218 6.13 -11.17 -28.54
N MET A 219 7.35 -11.74 -28.48
CA MET A 219 8.62 -11.00 -28.65
C MET A 219 8.98 -10.79 -30.12
N GLU A 220 9.53 -9.62 -30.44
CA GLU A 220 10.08 -9.30 -31.77
C GLU A 220 11.39 -10.04 -32.04
N GLU A 221 12.23 -10.21 -31.00
CA GLU A 221 13.54 -10.90 -31.08
C GLU A 221 13.55 -12.17 -30.20
N PRO A 222 13.14 -13.33 -30.73
CA PRO A 222 13.05 -14.58 -29.96
C PRO A 222 14.37 -15.07 -29.35
N ALA A 223 15.51 -14.66 -29.91
CA ALA A 223 16.84 -15.05 -29.42
C ALA A 223 17.18 -14.50 -28.03
N GLU A 224 16.55 -13.39 -27.64
CA GLU A 224 16.78 -12.73 -26.35
C GLU A 224 16.02 -13.36 -25.18
N ILE A 225 15.14 -14.32 -25.43
CA ILE A 225 14.33 -14.91 -24.36
C ILE A 225 15.20 -15.56 -23.27
N ASP A 226 16.35 -16.12 -23.64
CA ASP A 226 17.28 -16.78 -22.71
C ASP A 226 18.03 -15.79 -21.83
N THR A 227 18.06 -14.50 -22.16
CA THR A 227 18.63 -13.46 -21.30
C THR A 227 17.67 -13.04 -20.20
N HIS A 228 16.37 -13.22 -20.42
CA HIS A 228 15.32 -12.71 -19.53
C HIS A 228 14.61 -13.81 -18.73
N LEU A 229 14.35 -14.97 -19.36
CA LEU A 229 13.57 -16.04 -18.75
C LEU A 229 14.35 -17.34 -18.70
N VAL A 230 14.23 -18.05 -17.59
CA VAL A 230 14.79 -19.38 -17.41
C VAL A 230 13.93 -20.44 -18.10
N SER A 231 14.57 -21.51 -18.57
CA SER A 231 13.86 -22.70 -19.04
C SER A 231 13.66 -23.70 -17.87
N ARG A 232 12.67 -24.60 -18.02
CA ARG A 232 12.47 -25.72 -17.09
C ARG A 232 13.75 -26.52 -16.87
N LYS A 233 14.54 -26.73 -17.96
CA LYS A 233 15.80 -27.49 -17.89
C LYS A 233 16.82 -26.82 -16.99
N VAL A 234 17.00 -25.50 -17.15
CA VAL A 234 17.94 -24.71 -16.34
C VAL A 234 17.53 -24.75 -14.87
N LEU A 235 16.23 -24.52 -14.55
CA LEU A 235 15.77 -24.59 -13.16
C LEU A 235 16.05 -25.95 -12.51
N LEU A 236 15.78 -27.05 -13.23
CA LEU A 236 16.05 -28.39 -12.71
C LEU A 236 17.55 -28.66 -12.52
N GLN A 237 18.40 -28.12 -13.39
CA GLN A 237 19.84 -28.23 -13.26
C GLN A 237 20.36 -27.43 -12.06
N ASP A 238 19.90 -26.22 -11.88
CA ASP A 238 20.36 -25.33 -10.80
C ASP A 238 19.84 -25.76 -9.43
N MET A 239 18.74 -26.50 -9.36
CA MET A 239 18.24 -27.13 -8.13
C MET A 239 18.74 -28.56 -7.91
N ALA A 240 19.51 -29.11 -8.85
CA ALA A 240 20.01 -30.50 -8.74
C ALA A 240 20.91 -30.65 -7.52
N GLY A 241 20.66 -31.70 -6.71
CA GLY A 241 21.40 -31.95 -5.46
C GLY A 241 20.99 -31.10 -4.26
N MET A 242 20.05 -30.17 -4.43
CA MET A 242 19.50 -29.39 -3.34
C MET A 242 18.44 -30.17 -2.57
N ARG A 243 18.19 -29.74 -1.32
CA ARG A 243 17.11 -30.33 -0.50
C ARG A 243 15.76 -29.78 -0.97
N LEU A 244 14.86 -30.68 -1.36
CA LEU A 244 13.55 -30.34 -1.89
C LEU A 244 12.44 -30.98 -1.04
N PHE A 245 11.53 -30.16 -0.53
CA PHE A 245 10.32 -30.59 0.15
C PHE A 245 9.11 -30.33 -0.75
N GLU A 246 8.28 -31.35 -0.90
CA GLU A 246 7.03 -31.25 -1.63
C GLU A 246 5.86 -31.38 -0.64
N LEU A 247 5.01 -30.36 -0.58
CA LEU A 247 3.79 -30.33 0.23
C LEU A 247 2.62 -30.78 -0.64
N ARG A 248 1.86 -31.79 -0.19
CA ARG A 248 0.72 -32.36 -0.93
C ARG A 248 -0.44 -32.70 -0.03
N ASP A 249 -1.64 -32.57 -0.59
CA ASP A 249 -2.88 -32.98 0.08
C ASP A 249 -3.12 -34.50 0.01
N SER A 250 -2.42 -35.21 -0.87
CA SER A 250 -2.58 -36.65 -1.03
C SER A 250 -1.26 -37.35 -1.40
N LEU A 251 -1.08 -38.54 -0.85
CA LEU A 251 0.05 -39.43 -1.17
C LEU A 251 -0.12 -39.99 -2.59
N LYS A 252 0.31 -39.26 -3.61
CA LYS A 252 0.60 -39.86 -4.91
C LYS A 252 2.00 -40.45 -4.83
N GLU A 253 2.12 -41.74 -5.15
CA GLU A 253 3.42 -42.44 -5.14
C GLU A 253 4.40 -41.77 -6.11
N ARG A 254 5.34 -41.05 -5.56
CA ARG A 254 6.57 -40.61 -6.22
C ARG A 254 7.76 -41.09 -5.41
N PRO A 255 8.89 -41.43 -6.06
CA PRO A 255 10.11 -41.71 -5.33
C PRO A 255 10.47 -40.50 -4.46
N ALA A 256 10.60 -40.72 -3.17
CA ALA A 256 11.06 -39.74 -2.19
C ALA A 256 11.99 -40.44 -1.20
N ASP A 257 13.01 -39.72 -0.73
CA ASP A 257 13.96 -40.25 0.25
C ASP A 257 13.26 -40.49 1.61
N ALA A 258 12.31 -39.63 1.95
CA ALA A 258 11.47 -39.77 3.13
C ALA A 258 10.09 -39.13 2.92
N THR A 259 9.07 -39.67 3.58
CA THR A 259 7.71 -39.11 3.58
C THR A 259 7.26 -38.91 5.02
N VAL A 260 6.80 -37.71 5.32
CA VAL A 260 6.20 -37.36 6.63
C VAL A 260 4.74 -37.04 6.40
N ALA A 261 3.84 -37.77 7.09
CA ALA A 261 2.40 -37.56 7.00
C ALA A 261 1.91 -36.79 8.23
N PHE A 262 1.18 -35.72 8.00
CA PHE A 262 0.47 -34.95 9.03
C PHE A 262 -1.02 -35.22 8.92
N ARG A 263 -1.67 -35.57 10.02
CA ARG A 263 -3.13 -35.75 10.07
C ARG A 263 -3.80 -34.41 10.38
N MET A 264 -3.84 -33.52 9.39
CA MET A 264 -4.42 -32.20 9.52
C MET A 264 -5.70 -32.08 8.70
N ALA A 265 -6.62 -31.25 9.20
CA ALA A 265 -7.84 -30.87 8.51
C ALA A 265 -7.99 -29.34 8.50
N PRO A 266 -8.60 -28.74 7.46
CA PRO A 266 -8.90 -27.31 7.48
C PRO A 266 -9.92 -26.99 8.58
N GLN A 267 -9.93 -25.75 9.02
CA GLN A 267 -10.95 -25.24 9.96
C GLN A 267 -12.35 -25.48 9.39
N PRO A 268 -13.32 -26.00 10.19
CA PRO A 268 -14.70 -26.11 9.79
C PRO A 268 -15.31 -24.74 9.43
N LYS A 269 -16.18 -24.71 8.43
CA LYS A 269 -16.90 -23.48 8.05
C LYS A 269 -18.10 -23.27 8.97
N PHE A 270 -18.04 -22.29 9.80
CA PHE A 270 -19.12 -21.96 10.74
C PHE A 270 -20.16 -21.00 10.17
N ASN A 271 -19.86 -20.26 9.09
CA ASN A 271 -20.76 -19.32 8.42
C ASN A 271 -21.46 -18.35 9.40
N LYS A 272 -20.71 -17.80 10.34
CA LYS A 272 -21.23 -16.93 11.43
C LYS A 272 -22.23 -17.62 12.38
N ASN A 273 -22.35 -18.93 12.36
CA ASN A 273 -23.15 -19.67 13.32
C ASN A 273 -22.32 -19.95 14.58
N PHE A 274 -22.43 -19.04 15.55
CA PHE A 274 -21.68 -19.13 16.81
C PHE A 274 -22.12 -20.27 17.73
N GLU A 275 -23.36 -20.74 17.58
CA GLU A 275 -23.81 -21.91 18.32
C GLU A 275 -23.10 -23.16 17.81
N LEU A 276 -22.99 -23.31 16.49
CA LEU A 276 -22.28 -24.43 15.87
C LEU A 276 -20.78 -24.39 16.24
N LEU A 277 -20.17 -23.18 16.30
CA LEU A 277 -18.79 -23.02 16.75
C LEU A 277 -18.64 -23.47 18.21
N ALA A 278 -19.53 -23.02 19.10
CA ALA A 278 -19.48 -23.40 20.51
C ALA A 278 -19.66 -24.91 20.71
N ASP A 279 -20.60 -25.54 19.99
CA ASP A 279 -20.85 -26.98 20.05
C ASP A 279 -19.64 -27.78 19.51
N ASP A 280 -18.97 -27.29 18.47
CA ASP A 280 -17.73 -27.87 17.95
C ASP A 280 -16.60 -27.77 18.99
N ILE A 281 -16.41 -26.62 19.62
CA ILE A 281 -15.38 -26.41 20.66
C ILE A 281 -15.63 -27.35 21.85
N ILE A 282 -16.88 -27.46 22.32
CA ILE A 282 -17.27 -28.35 23.43
C ILE A 282 -17.00 -29.80 23.04
N SER A 283 -17.45 -30.24 21.87
CA SER A 283 -17.23 -31.59 21.36
C SER A 283 -15.74 -31.92 21.22
N ASN A 284 -14.95 -30.98 20.70
CA ASN A 284 -13.50 -31.13 20.60
C ASN A 284 -12.85 -31.21 21.99
N GLY A 285 -13.26 -30.37 22.93
CA GLY A 285 -12.81 -30.45 24.33
C GLY A 285 -13.07 -31.80 24.99
N GLN A 286 -14.26 -32.37 24.80
CA GLN A 286 -14.62 -33.72 25.30
C GLN A 286 -13.73 -34.82 24.70
N ARG A 287 -13.25 -34.64 23.47
CA ARG A 287 -12.30 -35.54 22.78
C ARG A 287 -10.84 -35.30 23.14
N GLY A 288 -10.57 -34.32 24.02
CA GLY A 288 -9.24 -33.96 24.49
C GLY A 288 -8.47 -33.01 23.58
N TYR A 289 -9.14 -32.31 22.65
CA TYR A 289 -8.54 -31.25 21.87
C TYR A 289 -8.52 -29.93 22.66
N LYS A 290 -7.50 -29.10 22.40
CA LYS A 290 -7.46 -27.70 22.84
C LYS A 290 -7.72 -26.79 21.67
N THR A 291 -8.66 -25.86 21.81
CA THR A 291 -8.99 -24.90 20.77
C THR A 291 -8.33 -23.56 21.07
N TYR A 292 -7.60 -23.06 20.09
CA TYR A 292 -7.01 -21.73 20.06
C TYR A 292 -7.74 -20.87 19.03
N ILE A 293 -8.09 -19.64 19.42
CA ILE A 293 -8.65 -18.64 18.50
C ILE A 293 -7.56 -17.61 18.20
N LEU A 294 -7.24 -17.49 16.92
CA LEU A 294 -6.23 -16.59 16.42
C LEU A 294 -6.88 -15.26 16.02
N SER A 295 -6.53 -14.17 16.71
CA SER A 295 -7.01 -12.84 16.40
C SER A 295 -6.10 -11.78 17.01
N GLU A 296 -5.68 -10.79 16.21
CA GLU A 296 -4.99 -9.59 16.70
C GLU A 296 -5.96 -8.64 17.42
N ASN A 297 -7.27 -8.80 17.22
CA ASN A 297 -8.29 -7.93 17.78
C ASN A 297 -8.91 -8.53 19.06
N ARG A 298 -8.45 -8.03 20.20
CA ARG A 298 -8.94 -8.47 21.52
C ARG A 298 -10.46 -8.30 21.69
N ALA A 299 -11.03 -7.25 21.14
CA ALA A 299 -12.48 -7.03 21.24
C ALA A 299 -13.30 -8.11 20.54
N GLN A 300 -12.76 -8.74 19.48
CA GLN A 300 -13.42 -9.88 18.83
C GLN A 300 -13.42 -11.14 19.70
N LEU A 301 -12.35 -11.37 20.43
CA LEU A 301 -12.24 -12.50 21.36
C LEU A 301 -13.22 -12.34 22.54
N GLU A 302 -13.25 -11.15 23.14
CA GLU A 302 -14.20 -10.81 24.23
C GLU A 302 -15.66 -10.93 23.73
N ARG A 303 -15.92 -10.56 22.47
CA ARG A 303 -17.23 -10.73 21.85
C ARG A 303 -17.63 -12.20 21.73
N LEU A 304 -16.74 -13.07 21.25
CA LEU A 304 -17.02 -14.52 21.15
C LEU A 304 -17.34 -15.10 22.52
N GLU A 305 -16.57 -14.77 23.54
CA GLU A 305 -16.82 -15.22 24.92
C GLU A 305 -18.20 -14.76 25.42
N ASN A 306 -18.58 -13.51 25.15
CA ASN A 306 -19.88 -12.96 25.51
C ASN A 306 -21.03 -13.68 24.78
N ILE A 307 -20.87 -14.00 23.48
CA ILE A 307 -21.86 -14.76 22.71
C ILE A 307 -22.03 -16.16 23.29
N PHE A 308 -20.95 -16.85 23.64
CA PHE A 308 -21.02 -18.17 24.26
C PHE A 308 -21.69 -18.12 25.63
N TYR A 309 -21.40 -17.10 26.42
CA TYR A 309 -22.05 -16.90 27.71
C TYR A 309 -23.57 -16.66 27.58
N GLN A 310 -24.00 -15.79 26.64
CA GLN A 310 -25.40 -15.47 26.40
C GLN A 310 -26.19 -16.63 25.82
N SER A 311 -25.57 -17.44 24.96
CA SER A 311 -26.20 -18.65 24.38
C SER A 311 -26.24 -19.85 25.34
N GLY A 312 -25.82 -19.67 26.60
CA GLY A 312 -25.78 -20.73 27.61
C GLY A 312 -24.68 -21.77 27.43
N ARG A 313 -23.75 -21.57 26.49
CA ARG A 313 -22.64 -22.48 26.16
C ARG A 313 -21.34 -22.11 26.89
N LYS A 314 -21.41 -21.92 28.20
CA LYS A 314 -20.27 -21.51 29.05
C LYS A 314 -19.11 -22.51 29.06
N GLU A 315 -19.35 -23.74 28.63
CA GLU A 315 -18.35 -24.80 28.55
C GLU A 315 -17.43 -24.70 27.33
N ALA A 316 -17.75 -23.82 26.36
CA ALA A 316 -16.91 -23.57 25.21
C ALA A 316 -15.69 -22.74 25.62
N GLN A 317 -14.63 -23.43 26.03
CA GLN A 317 -13.37 -22.78 26.43
C GLN A 317 -12.49 -22.50 25.21
N ILE A 318 -12.07 -21.27 25.05
CA ILE A 318 -11.12 -20.83 24.02
C ILE A 318 -9.82 -20.37 24.65
N ASN A 319 -8.73 -20.56 23.91
CA ASN A 319 -7.43 -20.04 24.27
C ASN A 319 -7.06 -18.94 23.23
N PRO A 320 -7.07 -17.65 23.60
CA PRO A 320 -6.78 -16.58 22.65
C PRO A 320 -5.29 -16.55 22.33
N LEU A 321 -4.97 -16.37 21.03
CA LEU A 321 -3.62 -16.08 20.55
C LEU A 321 -3.62 -14.78 19.74
N PRO A 322 -2.76 -13.80 20.11
CA PRO A 322 -2.72 -12.48 19.46
C PRO A 322 -1.93 -12.51 18.15
N ILE A 323 -2.20 -13.46 17.29
CA ILE A 323 -1.63 -13.61 15.95
C ILE A 323 -2.76 -13.88 14.96
N THR A 324 -2.51 -13.67 13.69
CA THR A 324 -3.41 -14.06 12.62
C THR A 324 -2.68 -14.93 11.59
N LEU A 325 -3.36 -15.97 11.09
CA LEU A 325 -2.89 -16.81 9.99
C LEU A 325 -3.92 -16.77 8.87
N HIS A 326 -3.51 -17.08 7.65
CA HIS A 326 -4.41 -17.07 6.50
C HIS A 326 -5.56 -18.08 6.63
N GLU A 327 -5.29 -19.27 7.13
CA GLU A 327 -6.29 -20.33 7.33
C GLU A 327 -6.10 -21.00 8.67
N GLY A 328 -7.22 -21.32 9.31
CA GLY A 328 -7.23 -22.16 10.50
C GLY A 328 -7.21 -23.64 10.15
N PHE A 329 -6.77 -24.45 11.08
CA PHE A 329 -6.62 -25.89 10.90
C PHE A 329 -6.83 -26.68 12.21
N VAL A 330 -7.03 -27.97 12.05
CA VAL A 330 -7.08 -28.94 13.13
C VAL A 330 -5.94 -29.93 12.97
N ASP A 331 -5.12 -30.07 13.99
CA ASP A 331 -4.07 -31.09 14.08
C ASP A 331 -4.58 -32.25 14.91
N HIS A 332 -4.79 -33.40 14.26
CA HIS A 332 -5.33 -34.60 14.90
C HIS A 332 -4.26 -35.38 15.67
N ASP A 333 -2.98 -35.19 15.38
CA ASP A 333 -1.89 -35.86 16.07
C ASP A 333 -1.59 -35.18 17.41
N LEU A 334 -1.54 -33.84 17.42
CA LEU A 334 -1.33 -33.06 18.62
C LEU A 334 -2.63 -32.73 19.37
N LYS A 335 -3.80 -33.02 18.78
CA LYS A 335 -5.13 -32.66 19.30
C LYS A 335 -5.27 -31.15 19.54
N LEU A 336 -4.89 -30.36 18.57
CA LEU A 336 -4.97 -28.90 18.61
C LEU A 336 -5.88 -28.39 17.49
N CYS A 337 -6.75 -27.45 17.84
CA CYS A 337 -7.54 -26.69 16.87
C CYS A 337 -7.07 -25.25 16.87
N PHE A 338 -6.66 -24.74 15.72
CA PHE A 338 -6.31 -23.33 15.51
C PHE A 338 -7.34 -22.71 14.58
N TYR A 339 -8.24 -21.91 15.13
CA TYR A 339 -9.31 -21.27 14.38
C TYR A 339 -9.04 -19.78 14.24
N THR A 340 -9.14 -19.29 13.02
CA THR A 340 -8.95 -17.86 12.73
C THR A 340 -10.27 -17.11 12.84
N ASP A 341 -10.24 -15.93 13.42
CA ASP A 341 -11.44 -15.11 13.62
C ASP A 341 -12.06 -14.68 12.28
N HIS A 342 -11.26 -14.34 11.27
CA HIS A 342 -11.78 -13.95 9.97
C HIS A 342 -12.58 -15.07 9.29
N GLN A 343 -12.18 -16.34 9.42
CA GLN A 343 -12.98 -17.47 8.91
C GLN A 343 -14.24 -17.73 9.77
N ILE A 344 -14.17 -17.53 11.09
CA ILE A 344 -15.34 -17.62 11.99
C ILE A 344 -16.38 -16.56 11.63
N PHE A 345 -15.94 -15.32 11.42
CA PHE A 345 -16.80 -14.18 11.11
C PHE A 345 -17.07 -14.00 9.60
N ASP A 346 -16.61 -14.94 8.75
CA ASP A 346 -16.75 -14.90 7.29
C ASP A 346 -16.25 -13.56 6.71
N ARG A 347 -15.00 -13.22 7.02
CA ARG A 347 -14.33 -12.01 6.57
C ARG A 347 -13.21 -12.34 5.59
N TYR A 348 -12.84 -11.36 4.78
CA TYR A 348 -11.66 -11.47 3.93
C TYR A 348 -10.43 -10.98 4.69
N GLN A 349 -9.44 -11.87 4.87
CA GLN A 349 -8.13 -11.45 5.38
C GLN A 349 -7.40 -10.62 4.34
N ARG A 350 -6.77 -9.52 4.77
CA ARG A 350 -5.86 -8.72 3.95
C ARG A 350 -4.44 -9.26 4.10
N TYR A 351 -3.74 -9.38 2.97
CA TYR A 351 -2.29 -9.56 3.02
C TYR A 351 -1.60 -8.21 2.94
N ARG A 352 -0.53 -8.03 3.73
CA ARG A 352 0.34 -6.85 3.69
C ARG A 352 1.60 -7.23 2.94
N ILE A 353 1.95 -6.46 1.93
CA ILE A 353 3.26 -6.51 1.30
C ILE A 353 3.96 -5.23 1.74
N ASN A 354 4.95 -5.33 2.62
CA ASN A 354 5.71 -4.18 3.10
C ASN A 354 6.33 -3.41 1.93
N GLY A 355 6.25 -2.07 1.96
CA GLY A 355 6.90 -1.21 0.97
C GLY A 355 5.98 -0.40 0.05
N GLU A 356 4.75 -0.04 0.47
CA GLU A 356 3.96 0.95 -0.29
C GLU A 356 4.66 2.31 -0.29
N ILE A 357 5.23 2.67 -1.43
CA ILE A 357 5.82 4.00 -1.68
C ILE A 357 4.67 4.94 -2.05
N LYS A 358 4.39 5.91 -1.20
CA LYS A 358 3.39 6.97 -1.49
C LYS A 358 3.96 7.90 -2.56
N ARG A 359 3.26 8.04 -3.68
CA ARG A 359 3.59 9.02 -4.72
C ARG A 359 3.13 10.42 -4.32
N ASP A 360 4.02 11.40 -4.46
CA ASP A 360 3.68 12.81 -4.28
C ASP A 360 3.18 13.45 -5.58
N GLU A 361 2.34 14.49 -5.50
CA GLU A 361 1.61 15.09 -6.65
C GLU A 361 2.45 16.05 -7.53
N GLN A 362 3.76 16.08 -7.41
CA GLN A 362 4.59 16.94 -8.25
C GLN A 362 4.76 16.35 -9.67
N MET A 363 4.82 17.23 -10.69
CA MET A 363 4.98 16.80 -12.07
C MET A 363 6.35 16.13 -12.25
N THR A 364 6.33 14.87 -12.64
CA THR A 364 7.53 14.08 -12.93
C THR A 364 7.96 14.25 -14.40
N VAL A 365 9.22 13.89 -14.71
CA VAL A 365 9.71 13.87 -16.10
C VAL A 365 8.86 12.92 -16.97
N ALA A 366 8.33 11.86 -16.40
CA ALA A 366 7.42 10.95 -17.09
C ALA A 366 6.08 11.62 -17.48
N GLU A 367 5.54 12.51 -16.63
CA GLU A 367 4.34 13.28 -16.94
C GLU A 367 4.62 14.40 -17.96
N LEU A 368 5.81 14.97 -17.93
CA LEU A 368 6.26 15.93 -18.95
C LEU A 368 6.26 15.30 -20.35
N ASN A 369 6.72 14.04 -20.47
CA ASN A 369 6.72 13.29 -21.73
C ASN A 369 5.30 12.91 -22.22
N GLN A 370 4.29 12.98 -21.37
CA GLN A 370 2.89 12.76 -21.72
C GLN A 370 2.18 14.04 -22.19
N LEU A 371 2.79 15.22 -22.01
CA LEU A 371 2.23 16.47 -22.50
C LEU A 371 2.32 16.53 -24.01
N ARG A 372 1.23 16.95 -24.65
CA ARG A 372 1.18 17.24 -26.08
C ARG A 372 1.34 18.71 -26.35
N MET A 373 1.91 19.07 -27.50
CA MET A 373 1.97 20.47 -27.91
C MET A 373 0.58 21.09 -27.91
N GLY A 374 0.42 22.22 -27.22
CA GLY A 374 -0.84 22.91 -27.03
C GLY A 374 -1.54 22.64 -25.71
N ASP A 375 -1.13 21.63 -24.93
CA ASP A 375 -1.69 21.36 -23.60
C ASP A 375 -1.50 22.56 -22.68
N TYR A 376 -2.49 22.81 -21.82
CA TYR A 376 -2.41 23.88 -20.84
C TYR A 376 -1.59 23.44 -19.62
N VAL A 377 -0.65 24.30 -19.25
CA VAL A 377 0.21 24.14 -18.07
C VAL A 377 0.21 25.42 -17.25
N VAL A 378 0.42 25.30 -15.96
CA VAL A 378 0.48 26.44 -15.03
C VAL A 378 1.90 26.63 -14.53
N HIS A 379 2.48 27.79 -14.77
CA HIS A 379 3.71 28.20 -14.12
C HIS A 379 3.40 29.01 -12.86
N ILE A 380 4.04 28.68 -11.74
CA ILE A 380 3.73 29.27 -10.44
C ILE A 380 3.80 30.81 -10.42
N ASP A 381 4.70 31.42 -11.20
CA ASP A 381 4.91 32.87 -11.23
C ASP A 381 4.28 33.57 -12.44
N HIS A 382 4.06 32.84 -13.55
CA HIS A 382 3.61 33.42 -14.81
C HIS A 382 2.20 33.01 -15.22
N GLY A 383 1.58 32.06 -14.48
CA GLY A 383 0.21 31.62 -14.72
C GLY A 383 0.10 30.62 -15.86
N VAL A 384 -1.11 30.56 -16.45
CA VAL A 384 -1.45 29.55 -17.47
C VAL A 384 -0.82 29.90 -18.80
N GLY A 385 -0.07 28.96 -19.37
CA GLY A 385 0.49 28.97 -20.72
C GLY A 385 0.17 27.68 -21.46
N ARG A 386 0.56 27.57 -22.72
CA ARG A 386 0.49 26.35 -23.53
C ARG A 386 1.88 25.71 -23.64
N PHE A 387 1.92 24.39 -23.52
CA PHE A 387 3.13 23.63 -23.74
C PHE A 387 3.55 23.70 -25.20
N GLY A 388 4.74 24.20 -25.49
CA GLY A 388 5.31 24.37 -26.83
C GLY A 388 6.42 23.36 -27.15
N GLY A 389 6.58 22.30 -26.33
CA GLY A 389 7.60 21.26 -26.51
C GLY A 389 8.89 21.51 -25.72
N LEU A 390 9.78 20.53 -25.80
CA LEU A 390 11.15 20.62 -25.29
C LEU A 390 12.06 21.21 -26.37
N VAL A 391 12.89 22.16 -26.00
CA VAL A 391 13.82 22.85 -26.91
C VAL A 391 15.22 22.94 -26.29
N LYS A 392 16.25 22.93 -27.13
CA LYS A 392 17.61 23.15 -26.68
C LYS A 392 17.91 24.66 -26.81
N ILE A 393 18.30 25.26 -25.71
CA ILE A 393 18.71 26.67 -25.66
C ILE A 393 20.22 26.76 -25.39
N ASN A 394 20.89 27.73 -26.02
CA ASN A 394 22.30 27.95 -25.79
C ASN A 394 22.44 29.19 -24.90
N GLU A 395 22.90 29.00 -23.68
CA GLU A 395 23.21 30.08 -22.74
C GLU A 395 24.71 30.04 -22.39
N ASN A 396 25.40 31.10 -22.66
CA ASN A 396 26.84 31.25 -22.36
C ASN A 396 27.71 30.13 -22.93
N GLY A 397 27.38 29.61 -24.13
CA GLY A 397 28.14 28.56 -24.81
C GLY A 397 27.82 27.14 -24.32
N LYS A 398 26.90 26.96 -23.37
CA LYS A 398 26.41 25.67 -22.93
C LYS A 398 24.99 25.41 -23.45
N VAL A 399 24.75 24.21 -23.96
CA VAL A 399 23.43 23.80 -24.46
C VAL A 399 22.65 23.19 -23.31
N HIS A 400 21.49 23.78 -23.01
CA HIS A 400 20.58 23.28 -21.98
C HIS A 400 19.22 22.89 -22.57
N GLU A 401 18.57 21.88 -22.01
CA GLU A 401 17.20 21.56 -22.36
C GLU A 401 16.23 22.41 -21.55
N ALA A 402 15.25 22.99 -22.26
CA ALA A 402 14.22 23.82 -21.66
C ALA A 402 12.84 23.49 -22.19
N ILE A 403 11.86 23.69 -21.32
CA ILE A 403 10.44 23.59 -21.63
C ILE A 403 10.00 24.93 -22.20
N LYS A 404 9.47 24.91 -23.43
CA LYS A 404 8.89 26.09 -24.07
C LYS A 404 7.45 26.25 -23.65
N LEU A 405 7.09 27.37 -23.04
CA LEU A 405 5.72 27.75 -22.71
C LEU A 405 5.31 28.96 -23.56
N ILE A 406 4.13 28.87 -24.16
CA ILE A 406 3.59 29.91 -25.05
C ILE A 406 2.43 30.59 -24.33
N TYR A 407 2.51 31.90 -24.23
CA TYR A 407 1.53 32.78 -23.62
C TYR A 407 0.74 33.57 -24.65
N LYS A 408 -0.08 34.55 -24.22
CA LYS A 408 -0.84 35.40 -25.11
C LYS A 408 0.13 36.23 -26.00
N ASP A 409 -0.31 36.54 -27.21
CA ASP A 409 0.45 37.28 -28.23
C ASP A 409 1.75 36.55 -28.68
N ASN A 410 1.79 35.22 -28.53
CA ASN A 410 2.96 34.37 -28.81
C ASN A 410 4.20 34.67 -27.96
N ASP A 411 4.04 35.33 -26.81
CA ASP A 411 5.11 35.47 -25.85
C ASP A 411 5.62 34.08 -25.40
N VAL A 412 6.93 33.91 -25.31
CA VAL A 412 7.55 32.63 -24.98
C VAL A 412 8.34 32.73 -23.69
N LEU A 413 8.12 31.76 -22.82
CA LEU A 413 8.92 31.54 -21.62
C LEU A 413 9.67 30.22 -21.76
N PHE A 414 10.97 30.22 -21.54
CA PHE A 414 11.78 29.02 -21.42
C PHE A 414 11.99 28.69 -19.95
N VAL A 415 11.65 27.47 -19.56
CA VAL A 415 11.82 26.97 -18.19
C VAL A 415 12.76 25.76 -18.26
N HIS A 416 13.88 25.84 -17.58
CA HIS A 416 14.85 24.74 -17.52
C HIS A 416 14.21 23.47 -16.95
N VAL A 417 14.60 22.30 -17.47
CA VAL A 417 14.02 21.01 -17.04
C VAL A 417 14.18 20.78 -15.53
N HIS A 418 15.28 21.27 -14.92
CA HIS A 418 15.44 21.19 -13.46
C HIS A 418 14.53 22.14 -12.67
N ALA A 419 13.84 23.07 -13.32
CA ALA A 419 12.80 23.89 -12.70
C ALA A 419 11.38 23.34 -12.97
N LEU A 420 11.25 22.06 -13.33
CA LEU A 420 9.98 21.38 -13.61
C LEU A 420 8.97 21.47 -12.45
N HIS A 421 9.46 21.49 -11.21
CA HIS A 421 8.64 21.70 -10.00
C HIS A 421 7.85 23.02 -9.99
N ARG A 422 8.22 23.99 -10.84
CA ARG A 422 7.50 25.28 -11.01
C ARG A 422 6.34 25.19 -12.00
N ILE A 423 6.18 24.04 -12.67
CA ILE A 423 5.15 23.80 -13.67
C ILE A 423 4.24 22.70 -13.17
N SER A 424 2.94 22.84 -13.36
CA SER A 424 1.95 21.80 -13.13
C SER A 424 0.99 21.71 -14.31
N ARG A 425 0.42 20.51 -14.53
CA ARG A 425 -0.61 20.35 -15.55
C ARG A 425 -1.86 21.13 -15.14
N TYR A 426 -2.43 21.89 -16.07
CA TYR A 426 -3.69 22.57 -15.81
C TYR A 426 -4.82 21.51 -15.72
N LYS A 427 -5.47 21.44 -14.55
CA LYS A 427 -6.65 20.61 -14.36
C LYS A 427 -7.88 21.52 -14.48
N SER A 428 -8.62 21.46 -15.58
CA SER A 428 -9.86 22.22 -15.72
C SER A 428 -10.99 21.53 -14.95
N GLY A 429 -11.83 22.32 -14.29
CA GLY A 429 -13.23 21.95 -14.12
C GLY A 429 -13.91 21.97 -15.50
N GLU A 430 -14.98 21.18 -15.66
CA GLU A 430 -15.66 20.87 -16.93
C GLU A 430 -15.61 21.96 -18.02
N GLY A 431 -14.81 21.73 -19.07
CA GLY A 431 -15.06 22.18 -20.44
C GLY A 431 -14.62 23.57 -20.85
N GLU A 432 -14.20 24.50 -19.99
CA GLU A 432 -13.77 25.84 -20.42
C GLU A 432 -12.25 25.97 -20.57
N ALA A 433 -11.82 26.54 -21.71
CA ALA A 433 -10.40 26.85 -21.92
C ALA A 433 -9.95 27.97 -20.97
N PRO A 434 -8.80 27.80 -20.28
CA PRO A 434 -8.32 28.79 -19.34
C PRO A 434 -7.93 30.10 -20.03
N LYS A 435 -8.05 31.20 -19.30
CA LYS A 435 -7.60 32.51 -19.78
C LYS A 435 -6.08 32.60 -19.72
N ILE A 436 -5.48 32.76 -20.88
CA ILE A 436 -4.02 32.98 -21.01
C ILE A 436 -3.74 34.47 -20.95
N TYR A 437 -2.81 34.87 -20.10
CA TYR A 437 -2.39 36.27 -19.94
C TYR A 437 -1.10 36.53 -20.70
N LYS A 438 -0.83 37.84 -21.01
CA LYS A 438 0.41 38.28 -21.57
C LYS A 438 1.52 38.26 -20.52
N LEU A 439 2.72 37.81 -20.87
CA LEU A 439 3.87 37.83 -19.98
C LEU A 439 4.20 39.28 -19.57
N GLY A 440 4.60 39.49 -18.32
CA GLY A 440 4.95 40.81 -17.79
C GLY A 440 3.80 41.78 -17.59
N SER A 441 2.56 41.45 -17.94
CA SER A 441 1.39 42.33 -17.78
C SER A 441 0.97 42.57 -16.33
N GLY A 442 1.51 41.83 -15.36
CA GLY A 442 1.14 41.87 -13.94
C GLY A 442 -0.27 41.33 -13.65
N ALA A 443 -1.01 40.88 -14.67
CA ALA A 443 -2.38 40.41 -14.51
C ALA A 443 -2.45 39.16 -13.64
N TRP A 444 -1.50 38.21 -13.80
CA TRP A 444 -1.38 37.02 -12.96
C TRP A 444 -1.09 37.38 -11.49
N GLN A 445 -0.18 38.32 -11.25
CA GLN A 445 0.15 38.77 -9.89
C GLN A 445 -1.03 39.49 -9.23
N LYS A 446 -1.79 40.28 -10.00
CA LYS A 446 -3.02 40.91 -9.51
C LYS A 446 -4.07 39.87 -9.14
N LEU A 447 -4.28 38.85 -9.99
CA LEU A 447 -5.20 37.73 -9.72
C LEU A 447 -4.76 36.96 -8.47
N LYS A 448 -3.48 36.60 -8.38
CA LYS A 448 -2.88 35.90 -7.23
C LYS A 448 -3.05 36.71 -5.93
N THR A 449 -2.82 38.02 -5.98
CA THR A 449 -2.99 38.91 -4.82
C THR A 449 -4.46 39.05 -4.41
N ALA A 450 -5.37 39.19 -5.37
CA ALA A 450 -6.81 39.27 -5.12
C ALA A 450 -7.33 37.97 -4.51
N THR A 451 -6.93 36.81 -5.07
CA THR A 451 -7.28 35.49 -4.53
C THR A 451 -6.71 35.30 -3.13
N LYS A 452 -5.44 35.68 -2.90
CA LYS A 452 -4.82 35.61 -1.56
C LYS A 452 -5.56 36.47 -0.53
N LYS A 453 -6.01 37.67 -0.94
CA LYS A 453 -6.83 38.55 -0.09
C LYS A 453 -8.19 37.91 0.22
N ALA A 454 -8.89 37.40 -0.79
CA ALA A 454 -10.17 36.72 -0.61
C ALA A 454 -10.05 35.49 0.32
N VAL A 455 -9.02 34.68 0.13
CA VAL A 455 -8.74 33.53 1.03
C VAL A 455 -8.46 33.99 2.46
N LYS A 456 -7.72 35.11 2.63
CA LYS A 456 -7.44 35.68 3.97
C LYS A 456 -8.73 36.18 4.65
N ASP A 457 -9.65 36.80 3.90
CA ASP A 457 -10.92 37.28 4.44
C ASP A 457 -11.84 36.10 4.83
N ILE A 458 -11.95 35.07 3.97
CA ILE A 458 -12.63 33.80 4.30
C ILE A 458 -11.99 33.15 5.53
N SER A 459 -10.66 33.15 5.63
CA SER A 459 -9.96 32.57 6.78
C SER A 459 -10.33 33.28 8.10
N ARG A 460 -10.51 34.62 8.08
CA ARG A 460 -10.96 35.36 9.28
C ARG A 460 -12.36 34.97 9.72
N GLU A 461 -13.28 34.83 8.78
CA GLU A 461 -14.66 34.40 9.07
C GLU A 461 -14.65 32.96 9.62
N LEU A 462 -13.85 32.06 9.00
CA LEU A 462 -13.70 30.69 9.49
C LEU A 462 -13.07 30.61 10.88
N ILE A 463 -12.06 31.44 11.17
CA ILE A 463 -11.45 31.53 12.52
C ILE A 463 -12.47 31.99 13.55
N ALA A 464 -13.28 33.00 13.23
CA ALA A 464 -14.32 33.47 14.13
C ALA A 464 -15.39 32.40 14.38
N LEU A 465 -15.81 31.69 13.32
CA LEU A 465 -16.75 30.56 13.42
C LEU A 465 -16.15 29.40 14.24
N TYR A 466 -14.88 29.08 14.01
CA TYR A 466 -14.17 28.06 14.76
C TYR A 466 -14.05 28.42 16.26
N ALA A 467 -13.69 29.68 16.56
CA ALA A 467 -13.63 30.16 17.94
C ALA A 467 -15.00 30.08 18.64
N LYS A 468 -16.10 30.47 17.94
CA LYS A 468 -17.48 30.34 18.45
C LYS A 468 -17.84 28.88 18.72
N ARG A 469 -17.50 27.97 17.80
CA ARG A 469 -17.73 26.52 17.96
C ARG A 469 -16.94 25.96 19.15
N LYS A 470 -15.65 26.31 19.26
CA LYS A 470 -14.79 25.87 20.38
C LYS A 470 -15.27 26.37 21.75
N ALA A 471 -15.91 27.53 21.79
CA ALA A 471 -16.49 28.08 23.01
C ALA A 471 -17.87 27.48 23.34
N SER A 472 -18.55 26.81 22.42
CA SER A 472 -19.83 26.16 22.64
C SER A 472 -19.67 24.81 23.30
N LYS A 473 -20.62 24.44 24.16
CA LYS A 473 -20.68 23.07 24.72
C LYS A 473 -21.35 22.16 23.71
N GLY A 474 -20.68 21.04 23.41
CA GLY A 474 -21.23 19.95 22.62
C GLY A 474 -21.99 18.94 23.46
N PHE A 475 -22.56 17.96 22.78
CA PHE A 475 -23.12 16.78 23.43
C PHE A 475 -22.00 15.71 23.50
N ALA A 476 -21.71 15.22 24.69
CA ALA A 476 -20.79 14.10 24.87
C ALA A 476 -21.57 12.80 24.69
N PHE A 477 -21.24 12.05 23.65
CA PHE A 477 -21.86 10.75 23.39
C PHE A 477 -21.34 9.70 24.39
N SER A 478 -22.15 8.69 24.65
CA SER A 478 -21.81 7.59 25.54
C SER A 478 -20.63 6.77 25.00
N PRO A 479 -19.82 6.13 25.85
CA PRO A 479 -18.86 5.10 25.41
C PRO A 479 -19.56 4.03 24.57
N ASP A 480 -18.76 3.24 23.84
CA ASP A 480 -19.31 2.23 22.93
C ASP A 480 -20.22 1.25 23.66
N THR A 481 -21.45 1.17 23.19
CA THR A 481 -22.43 0.20 23.65
C THR A 481 -22.19 -1.17 23.00
N TYR A 482 -22.84 -2.22 23.50
CA TYR A 482 -22.85 -3.54 22.87
C TYR A 482 -23.27 -3.47 21.39
N LEU A 483 -24.29 -2.67 21.06
CA LEU A 483 -24.74 -2.51 19.67
C LEU A 483 -23.67 -1.88 18.77
N GLN A 484 -22.89 -0.94 19.29
CA GLN A 484 -21.76 -0.36 18.54
C GLN A 484 -20.68 -1.40 18.26
N GLN A 485 -20.33 -2.18 19.25
CA GLN A 485 -19.37 -3.27 19.09
C GLN A 485 -19.88 -4.32 18.10
N GLU A 486 -21.17 -4.66 18.16
CA GLU A 486 -21.83 -5.58 17.23
C GLU A 486 -21.81 -5.07 15.79
N LEU A 487 -22.12 -3.78 15.58
CA LEU A 487 -22.00 -3.16 14.26
C LEU A 487 -20.57 -3.27 13.72
N GLU A 488 -19.57 -2.87 14.49
CA GLU A 488 -18.18 -2.89 14.05
C GLU A 488 -17.70 -4.32 13.77
N ALA A 489 -18.08 -5.23 14.61
CA ALA A 489 -17.74 -6.64 14.48
C ALA A 489 -18.42 -7.33 13.28
N SER A 490 -19.61 -6.86 12.86
CA SER A 490 -20.31 -7.38 11.68
C SER A 490 -19.74 -6.86 10.35
N PHE A 491 -18.71 -6.03 10.37
CA PHE A 491 -18.04 -5.56 9.16
C PHE A 491 -17.31 -6.71 8.46
N MET A 492 -17.57 -6.88 7.16
CA MET A 492 -17.06 -8.03 6.39
C MET A 492 -15.56 -8.00 6.11
N TRP A 493 -14.94 -6.82 6.28
CA TRP A 493 -13.53 -6.59 6.00
C TRP A 493 -12.76 -6.31 7.28
N GLU A 494 -11.47 -6.64 7.30
CA GLU A 494 -10.60 -6.14 8.36
C GLU A 494 -10.32 -4.65 8.17
N ASP A 495 -10.41 -3.90 9.27
CA ASP A 495 -10.03 -2.50 9.25
C ASP A 495 -8.54 -2.34 8.98
N THR A 496 -8.20 -1.37 8.15
CA THR A 496 -6.80 -0.96 8.03
C THR A 496 -6.36 -0.23 9.31
N PRO A 497 -5.06 -0.17 9.62
CA PRO A 497 -4.56 0.63 10.75
C PRO A 497 -5.02 2.08 10.71
N ASP A 498 -5.09 2.68 9.50
CA ASP A 498 -5.58 4.04 9.31
C ASP A 498 -7.09 4.15 9.57
N GLN A 499 -7.89 3.16 9.15
CA GLN A 499 -9.32 3.10 9.45
C GLN A 499 -9.58 2.95 10.96
N GLN A 500 -8.80 2.12 11.66
CA GLN A 500 -8.88 1.98 13.11
C GLN A 500 -8.52 3.29 13.81
N THR A 501 -7.42 3.92 13.40
CA THR A 501 -6.97 5.22 13.95
C THR A 501 -8.02 6.30 13.71
N ALA A 502 -8.58 6.40 12.49
CA ALA A 502 -9.63 7.36 12.16
C ALA A 502 -10.91 7.12 12.98
N THR A 503 -11.35 5.86 13.10
CA THR A 503 -12.53 5.48 13.88
C THR A 503 -12.36 5.83 15.37
N GLN A 504 -11.21 5.49 15.96
CA GLN A 504 -10.92 5.83 17.35
C GLN A 504 -10.82 7.35 17.59
N ALA A 505 -10.27 8.08 16.62
CA ALA A 505 -10.19 9.54 16.71
C ALA A 505 -11.59 10.19 16.66
N VAL A 506 -12.47 9.71 15.76
CA VAL A 506 -13.86 10.14 15.68
C VAL A 506 -14.62 9.85 16.98
N LYS A 507 -14.50 8.63 17.52
CA LYS A 507 -15.14 8.26 18.78
C LYS A 507 -14.70 9.15 19.95
N ARG A 508 -13.39 9.38 20.08
CA ARG A 508 -12.85 10.28 21.12
C ARG A 508 -13.42 11.70 21.02
N ASP A 509 -13.51 12.24 19.81
CA ASP A 509 -14.08 13.57 19.63
C ASP A 509 -15.57 13.61 19.97
N MET A 510 -16.34 12.57 19.56
CA MET A 510 -17.76 12.45 19.87
C MET A 510 -18.02 12.30 21.38
N GLU A 511 -17.16 11.62 22.10
CA GLU A 511 -17.25 11.41 23.56
C GLU A 511 -16.79 12.63 24.36
N SER A 512 -16.25 13.66 23.68
CA SER A 512 -15.85 14.90 24.33
C SER A 512 -17.01 15.87 24.51
N ASN A 513 -16.89 16.80 25.48
CA ASN A 513 -17.85 17.88 25.70
C ASN A 513 -17.79 19.01 24.63
N GLN A 514 -16.96 18.87 23.61
CA GLN A 514 -16.80 19.85 22.54
C GLN A 514 -17.45 19.35 21.25
N PRO A 515 -18.10 20.21 20.46
CA PRO A 515 -18.61 19.81 19.16
C PRO A 515 -17.49 19.30 18.27
N MET A 516 -17.62 18.08 17.74
CA MET A 516 -16.65 17.49 16.84
C MET A 516 -16.57 18.27 15.53
N ASP A 517 -15.36 18.52 15.07
CA ASP A 517 -15.05 19.03 13.73
C ASP A 517 -13.84 18.30 13.19
N ARG A 518 -14.08 17.22 12.45
CA ARG A 518 -13.03 16.33 11.99
C ARG A 518 -13.11 16.08 10.49
N LEU A 519 -12.00 16.30 9.80
CA LEU A 519 -11.83 15.95 8.41
C LEU A 519 -11.22 14.54 8.29
N ILE A 520 -11.89 13.65 7.55
CA ILE A 520 -11.39 12.32 7.18
C ILE A 520 -10.95 12.35 5.73
N CYS A 521 -9.65 12.28 5.48
CA CYS A 521 -9.06 12.24 4.16
C CYS A 521 -8.69 10.81 3.77
N GLY A 522 -8.85 10.47 2.51
CA GLY A 522 -8.48 9.17 1.95
C GLY A 522 -8.94 9.05 0.51
N ASP A 523 -8.28 8.20 -0.28
CA ASP A 523 -8.62 7.96 -1.68
C ASP A 523 -9.95 7.24 -1.86
N VAL A 524 -10.44 7.18 -3.09
CA VAL A 524 -11.65 6.44 -3.43
C VAL A 524 -11.45 4.95 -3.15
N GLY A 525 -12.40 4.33 -2.47
CA GLY A 525 -12.32 2.92 -2.08
C GLY A 525 -11.67 2.64 -0.72
N PHE A 526 -11.11 3.63 -0.04
CA PHE A 526 -10.44 3.45 1.28
C PHE A 526 -11.41 3.34 2.48
N GLY A 527 -12.70 3.12 2.22
CA GLY A 527 -13.67 2.80 3.26
C GLY A 527 -14.08 3.98 4.15
N LYS A 528 -13.90 5.25 3.72
CA LYS A 528 -14.36 6.44 4.47
C LYS A 528 -15.81 6.37 4.88
N THR A 529 -16.66 5.77 4.05
CA THR A 529 -18.10 5.62 4.33
C THR A 529 -18.38 4.74 5.54
N GLU A 530 -17.58 3.70 5.78
CA GLU A 530 -17.73 2.85 6.97
C GLU A 530 -17.45 3.63 8.26
N VAL A 531 -16.42 4.48 8.28
CA VAL A 531 -16.15 5.37 9.43
C VAL A 531 -17.34 6.31 9.69
N ALA A 532 -17.93 6.85 8.62
CA ALA A 532 -19.12 7.71 8.73
C ALA A 532 -20.34 6.94 9.25
N ILE A 533 -20.56 5.69 8.80
CA ILE A 533 -21.67 4.84 9.28
C ILE A 533 -21.52 4.55 10.78
N ARG A 534 -20.30 4.22 11.25
CA ARG A 534 -20.02 3.96 12.67
C ARG A 534 -20.30 5.19 13.55
N ALA A 535 -19.91 6.38 13.08
CA ALA A 535 -20.17 7.65 13.76
C ALA A 535 -21.67 7.95 13.80
N ALA A 536 -22.37 7.79 12.67
CA ALA A 536 -23.81 8.01 12.57
C ALA A 536 -24.59 7.04 13.47
N PHE A 537 -24.21 5.79 13.51
CA PHE A 537 -24.83 4.79 14.38
C PHE A 537 -24.63 5.11 15.86
N LYS A 538 -23.42 5.51 16.27
CA LYS A 538 -23.12 5.95 17.63
C LYS A 538 -24.02 7.11 18.06
N ALA A 539 -24.23 8.09 17.17
CA ALA A 539 -25.13 9.20 17.44
C ALA A 539 -26.61 8.77 17.52
N ALA A 540 -27.05 7.89 16.61
CA ALA A 540 -28.41 7.38 16.58
C ALA A 540 -28.74 6.55 17.83
N THR A 541 -27.82 5.71 18.30
CA THR A 541 -28.04 4.91 19.53
C THR A 541 -28.11 5.75 20.79
N ASP A 542 -27.53 6.96 20.80
CA ASP A 542 -27.68 7.95 21.88
C ASP A 542 -28.89 8.90 21.67
N GLY A 543 -29.79 8.52 20.78
CA GLY A 543 -31.06 9.25 20.55
C GLY A 543 -30.87 10.59 19.81
N LYS A 544 -29.76 10.75 19.05
CA LYS A 544 -29.54 11.94 18.22
C LYS A 544 -29.80 11.65 16.76
N GLN A 545 -30.43 12.61 16.09
CA GLN A 545 -30.64 12.55 14.66
C GLN A 545 -29.37 12.95 13.90
N VAL A 546 -29.10 12.28 12.78
CA VAL A 546 -27.94 12.48 11.93
C VAL A 546 -28.35 12.96 10.55
N ALA A 547 -27.74 14.03 10.08
CA ALA A 547 -27.87 14.49 8.70
C ALA A 547 -26.57 14.22 7.92
N VAL A 548 -26.69 13.53 6.78
CA VAL A 548 -25.58 13.22 5.88
C VAL A 548 -25.73 14.03 4.60
N LEU A 549 -24.94 15.10 4.47
CA LEU A 549 -24.99 15.95 3.29
C LEU A 549 -24.06 15.39 2.18
N VAL A 550 -24.60 15.24 0.98
CA VAL A 550 -23.87 14.76 -0.20
C VAL A 550 -24.11 15.66 -1.42
N PRO A 551 -23.14 15.80 -2.32
CA PRO A 551 -23.20 16.79 -3.41
C PRO A 551 -24.14 16.40 -4.57
N THR A 552 -24.48 15.11 -4.74
CA THR A 552 -25.26 14.65 -5.90
C THR A 552 -26.39 13.69 -5.51
N THR A 553 -27.43 13.65 -6.34
CA THR A 553 -28.58 12.73 -6.19
C THR A 553 -28.17 11.25 -6.27
N ILE A 554 -27.16 10.94 -7.09
CA ILE A 554 -26.65 9.56 -7.24
C ILE A 554 -25.92 9.13 -5.97
N LEU A 555 -25.10 9.98 -5.39
CA LEU A 555 -24.40 9.70 -4.13
C LEU A 555 -25.39 9.57 -2.97
N ALA A 556 -26.44 10.40 -2.91
CA ALA A 556 -27.47 10.25 -1.89
C ALA A 556 -28.11 8.85 -1.92
N LEU A 557 -28.48 8.38 -3.11
CA LEU A 557 -29.05 7.04 -3.28
C LEU A 557 -28.04 5.93 -2.96
N GLN A 558 -26.80 6.10 -3.36
CA GLN A 558 -25.71 5.13 -3.09
C GLN A 558 -25.45 5.02 -1.58
N HIS A 559 -25.29 6.15 -0.89
CA HIS A 559 -25.10 6.16 0.56
C HIS A 559 -26.32 5.61 1.29
N TYR A 560 -27.54 5.99 0.89
CA TYR A 560 -28.76 5.42 1.45
C TYR A 560 -28.74 3.88 1.40
N ARG A 561 -28.45 3.30 0.23
CA ARG A 561 -28.37 1.84 0.08
C ARG A 561 -27.28 1.24 0.97
N SER A 562 -26.12 1.86 1.06
CA SER A 562 -25.00 1.40 1.89
C SER A 562 -25.37 1.44 3.38
N PHE A 563 -25.98 2.54 3.85
CA PHE A 563 -26.41 2.68 5.23
C PHE A 563 -27.53 1.68 5.59
N VAL A 564 -28.57 1.58 4.76
CA VAL A 564 -29.65 0.60 4.96
C VAL A 564 -29.12 -0.82 4.98
N HIS A 565 -28.24 -1.19 4.05
CA HIS A 565 -27.67 -2.53 4.04
C HIS A 565 -26.84 -2.82 5.29
N ARG A 566 -26.04 -1.84 5.73
CA ARG A 566 -25.12 -2.00 6.85
C ARG A 566 -25.84 -1.97 8.21
N LEU A 567 -26.94 -1.23 8.30
CA LEU A 567 -27.71 -1.05 9.54
C LEU A 567 -29.01 -1.87 9.61
N ARG A 568 -29.26 -2.77 8.66
CA ARG A 568 -30.55 -3.48 8.53
C ARG A 568 -30.92 -4.32 9.76
N ASP A 569 -29.93 -4.84 10.49
CA ASP A 569 -30.12 -5.71 11.65
C ASP A 569 -30.13 -4.92 12.98
N PHE A 570 -30.15 -3.58 12.89
CA PHE A 570 -30.10 -2.67 14.02
C PHE A 570 -31.37 -1.78 14.07
N PRO A 571 -31.80 -1.34 15.25
CA PRO A 571 -33.01 -0.52 15.43
C PRO A 571 -32.78 0.95 15.04
N VAL A 572 -32.33 1.21 13.82
CA VAL A 572 -32.06 2.57 13.30
C VAL A 572 -32.76 2.76 11.97
N LYS A 573 -33.55 3.83 11.86
CA LYS A 573 -34.28 4.18 10.65
C LYS A 573 -33.50 5.17 9.79
N VAL A 574 -33.18 4.76 8.56
CA VAL A 574 -32.48 5.58 7.57
C VAL A 574 -33.45 6.00 6.46
N GLU A 575 -33.45 7.29 6.10
CA GLU A 575 -34.17 7.82 4.94
C GLU A 575 -33.25 8.73 4.12
N TYR A 576 -33.70 9.10 2.90
CA TYR A 576 -32.95 10.04 2.06
C TYR A 576 -33.88 11.03 1.37
N LEU A 577 -33.35 12.23 1.09
CA LEU A 577 -34.02 13.26 0.32
C LEU A 577 -33.18 13.67 -0.88
N ASN A 578 -33.79 13.67 -2.05
CA ASN A 578 -33.20 14.23 -3.26
C ASN A 578 -34.29 14.81 -4.19
N ARG A 579 -33.87 15.40 -5.31
CA ARG A 579 -34.80 16.03 -6.27
C ARG A 579 -35.75 15.05 -6.98
N THR A 580 -35.52 13.74 -6.88
CA THR A 580 -36.37 12.74 -7.53
C THR A 580 -37.57 12.30 -6.67
N LYS A 581 -37.58 12.64 -5.38
CA LYS A 581 -38.70 12.37 -4.46
C LYS A 581 -39.88 13.31 -4.78
N SER A 582 -41.08 12.77 -4.71
CA SER A 582 -42.29 13.57 -4.87
C SER A 582 -42.51 14.54 -3.68
N SER A 583 -43.22 15.62 -3.90
CA SER A 583 -43.54 16.59 -2.82
C SER A 583 -44.26 15.92 -1.65
N LYS A 584 -45.13 14.94 -1.91
CA LYS A 584 -45.83 14.17 -0.87
C LYS A 584 -44.87 13.32 -0.02
N GLU A 585 -43.93 12.64 -0.67
CA GLU A 585 -42.90 11.85 0.03
C GLU A 585 -41.98 12.75 0.83
N THR A 586 -41.56 13.88 0.26
CA THR A 586 -40.70 14.85 0.94
C THR A 586 -41.40 15.39 2.20
N SER A 587 -42.69 15.78 2.10
CA SER A 587 -43.46 16.26 3.27
C SER A 587 -43.61 15.17 4.33
N ARG A 588 -43.86 13.91 3.93
CA ARG A 588 -43.92 12.76 4.86
C ARG A 588 -42.60 12.58 5.61
N ILE A 589 -41.47 12.52 4.87
CA ILE A 589 -40.15 12.32 5.46
C ILE A 589 -39.80 13.46 6.42
N LEU A 590 -40.08 14.72 6.06
CA LEU A 590 -39.85 15.88 6.94
C LEU A 590 -40.72 15.85 8.20
N SER A 591 -41.96 15.41 8.09
CA SER A 591 -42.85 15.24 9.26
C SER A 591 -42.31 14.13 10.18
N GLU A 592 -41.95 12.97 9.62
CA GLU A 592 -41.39 11.86 10.41
C GLU A 592 -40.06 12.22 11.06
N LEU A 593 -39.23 13.03 10.37
CA LEU A 593 -37.98 13.56 10.93
C LEU A 593 -38.25 14.50 12.11
N ALA A 594 -39.22 15.43 11.96
CA ALA A 594 -39.60 16.37 13.01
C ALA A 594 -40.18 15.66 14.25
N GLU A 595 -40.84 14.53 14.06
CA GLU A 595 -41.39 13.69 15.12
C GLU A 595 -40.33 12.75 15.76
N GLY A 596 -39.09 12.79 15.31
CA GLY A 596 -38.00 11.93 15.82
C GLY A 596 -38.08 10.47 15.38
N ARG A 597 -38.87 10.15 14.33
CA ARG A 597 -39.05 8.80 13.81
C ARG A 597 -38.01 8.37 12.77
N ILE A 598 -37.16 9.30 12.36
CA ILE A 598 -36.02 9.04 11.45
C ILE A 598 -34.74 9.40 12.19
N ASP A 599 -33.84 8.45 12.28
CA ASP A 599 -32.58 8.62 13.00
C ASP A 599 -31.49 9.19 12.09
N ILE A 600 -31.43 8.75 10.82
CA ILE A 600 -30.42 9.17 9.85
C ILE A 600 -31.10 9.61 8.56
N LEU A 601 -30.86 10.87 8.16
CA LEU A 601 -31.34 11.44 6.91
C LEU A 601 -30.15 11.77 5.98
N ILE A 602 -30.20 11.28 4.73
CA ILE A 602 -29.14 11.47 3.71
C ILE A 602 -29.64 12.39 2.60
#